data_ff35c488df88771197fcef5b3a3ceb07
#
_entry.id   ff35c488df88771197fcef5b3a3ceb07
#
_cell.length_a   1.000
_cell.length_b   1.000
_cell.length_c   1.000
_cell.angle_alpha   90.00
_cell.angle_beta   90.00
_cell.angle_gamma   90.00
#
_symmetry.space_group_name_H-M   'P 1'
#
loop_
_entity.id
_entity.type
_entity.pdbx_description
1 polymer ?
#
loop_
_entity_poly.entity_id
_entity_poly.type
_entity_poly.pdbx_seq_one_letter_code
_entity_poly.pdbx_strand_id
1 'polypeptide(L)' 'KGVKVTFNADNSLSIDLHIMVDKNVNLSAIASSIIGEVRYFVTKSTGTEVRAVNVFVDSMSVD' A
#
# COMPACT_ATOMS: atom_id res chain seq x y z
N LYS A 1 1.46 -12.19 -2.03
CA LYS A 1 1.69 -10.98 -1.25
C LYS A 1 3.02 -10.37 -1.62
N GLY A 2 3.01 -9.10 -1.87
CA GLY A 2 4.25 -8.48 -2.25
C GLY A 2 4.19 -6.97 -2.16
N VAL A 3 5.38 -6.40 -2.11
CA VAL A 3 5.56 -4.97 -2.08
C VAL A 3 6.48 -4.60 -3.24
N LYS A 4 6.06 -3.64 -4.02
CA LYS A 4 6.89 -3.15 -5.10
C LYS A 4 7.10 -1.65 -4.90
N VAL A 5 8.35 -1.22 -4.94
CA VAL A 5 8.69 0.18 -4.79
C VAL A 5 9.29 0.67 -6.09
N THR A 6 8.78 1.78 -6.58
CA THR A 6 9.24 2.37 -7.82
C THR A 6 9.72 3.79 -7.54
N PHE A 7 10.92 4.12 -8.03
CA PHE A 7 11.42 5.48 -7.97
C PHE A 7 10.96 6.23 -9.21
N ASN A 8 10.29 7.35 -8.97
CA ASN A 8 9.79 8.16 -10.07
C ASN A 8 10.85 9.16 -10.54
N ALA A 9 10.64 9.71 -11.72
CA ALA A 9 11.60 10.63 -12.30
C ALA A 9 11.78 11.92 -11.48
N ASP A 10 10.77 12.26 -10.67
CA ASP A 10 10.82 13.47 -9.84
C ASP A 10 11.36 13.19 -8.44
N ASN A 11 11.98 12.04 -8.25
CA ASN A 11 12.56 11.62 -6.98
C ASN A 11 11.55 11.25 -5.91
N SER A 12 10.30 11.07 -6.29
CA SER A 12 9.31 10.57 -5.37
C SER A 12 9.22 9.05 -5.49
N LEU A 13 8.48 8.45 -4.57
CA LEU A 13 8.29 7.00 -4.55
C LEU A 13 6.85 6.65 -4.85
N SER A 14 6.66 5.56 -5.56
CA SER A 14 5.35 4.92 -5.71
C SER A 14 5.46 3.53 -5.12
N ILE A 15 4.48 3.15 -4.34
CA ILE A 15 4.49 1.87 -3.64
C ILE A 15 3.25 1.08 -4.01
N ASP A 16 3.47 -0.14 -4.43
CA ASP A 16 2.39 -1.06 -4.73
C ASP A 16 2.39 -2.17 -3.69
N LEU A 17 1.25 -2.36 -3.06
CA LEU A 17 1.08 -3.38 -2.04
C LEU A 17 0.04 -4.38 -2.50
N HIS A 18 0.36 -5.65 -2.37
CA HIS A 18 -0.59 -6.72 -2.64
C HIS A 18 -0.93 -7.38 -1.32
N ILE A 19 -2.18 -7.34 -0.94
CA ILE A 19 -2.63 -7.93 0.32
C ILE A 19 -3.74 -8.93 0.05
N MET A 20 -3.84 -9.87 0.95
CA MET A 20 -4.89 -10.87 0.91
C MET A 20 -5.76 -10.69 2.13
N VAL A 21 -7.06 -10.58 1.92
CA VAL A 21 -8.00 -10.33 3.01
C VAL A 21 -9.16 -11.30 2.97
N ASP A 22 -9.75 -11.48 4.13
CA ASP A 22 -10.98 -12.23 4.24
C ASP A 22 -12.11 -11.41 3.60
N LYS A 23 -13.04 -12.08 2.97
CA LYS A 23 -14.11 -11.39 2.26
C LYS A 23 -15.07 -10.64 3.17
N ASN A 24 -15.02 -10.89 4.47
CA ASN A 24 -15.92 -10.23 5.40
C ASN A 24 -15.34 -8.97 6.03
N VAL A 25 -14.18 -8.52 5.59
CA VAL A 25 -13.57 -7.33 6.18
C VAL A 25 -14.03 -6.07 5.45
N ASN A 26 -13.91 -4.95 6.14
CA ASN A 26 -14.21 -3.65 5.53
C ASN A 26 -12.97 -3.19 4.76
N LEU A 27 -13.00 -3.41 3.46
CA LEU A 27 -11.85 -3.11 2.61
C LEU A 27 -11.49 -1.64 2.60
N SER A 28 -12.49 -0.77 2.59
CA SER A 28 -12.23 0.66 2.54
C SER A 28 -11.46 1.13 3.77
N ALA A 29 -11.88 0.67 4.93
CA ALA A 29 -11.22 1.05 6.18
C ALA A 29 -9.80 0.50 6.24
N ILE A 30 -9.62 -0.75 5.86
CA ILE A 30 -8.31 -1.38 5.90
C ILE A 30 -7.36 -0.70 4.91
N ALA A 31 -7.81 -0.46 3.70
CA ALA A 31 -6.97 0.16 2.68
C ALA A 31 -6.56 1.57 3.09
N SER A 32 -7.50 2.36 3.60
CA SER A 32 -7.18 3.71 4.06
C SER A 32 -6.15 3.71 5.16
N SER A 33 -6.29 2.79 6.11
CA SER A 33 -5.37 2.67 7.22
C SER A 33 -3.97 2.30 6.75
N ILE A 34 -3.90 1.31 5.87
CA ILE A 34 -2.61 0.85 5.33
C ILE A 34 -1.93 1.95 4.55
N ILE A 35 -2.67 2.63 3.68
CA ILE A 35 -2.10 3.70 2.87
C ILE A 35 -1.53 4.79 3.75
N GLY A 36 -2.26 5.20 4.78
CA GLY A 36 -1.79 6.24 5.68
C GLY A 36 -0.55 5.82 6.43
N GLU A 37 -0.53 4.61 6.96
CA GLU A 37 0.61 4.12 7.73
C GLU A 37 1.84 3.93 6.87
N VAL A 38 1.69 3.37 5.69
CA VAL A 38 2.82 3.16 4.80
C VAL A 38 3.41 4.48 4.37
N ARG A 39 2.56 5.42 3.99
CA ARG A 39 3.03 6.74 3.58
C ARG A 39 3.79 7.42 4.71
N TYR A 40 3.24 7.40 5.90
CA TYR A 40 3.87 8.02 7.05
C TYR A 40 5.22 7.37 7.36
N PHE A 41 5.22 6.04 7.43
CA PHE A 41 6.43 5.31 7.79
C PHE A 41 7.55 5.52 6.78
N VAL A 42 7.24 5.42 5.51
CA VAL A 42 8.27 5.56 4.48
C VAL A 42 8.78 6.98 4.42
N THR A 43 7.88 7.96 4.51
CA THR A 43 8.29 9.36 4.50
C THR A 43 9.22 9.66 5.67
N LYS A 44 8.89 9.16 6.86
CA LYS A 44 9.70 9.41 8.04
C LYS A 44 11.04 8.67 7.96
N SER A 45 11.03 7.46 7.43
CA SER A 45 12.24 6.63 7.41
C SER A 45 13.23 7.07 6.34
N THR A 46 12.73 7.53 5.20
CA THR A 46 13.60 7.85 4.06
C THR A 46 13.74 9.33 3.79
N GLY A 47 12.83 10.12 4.31
CA GLY A 47 12.80 11.54 3.98
C GLY A 47 12.36 11.81 2.56
N THR A 48 11.87 10.80 1.86
CA THR A 48 11.46 10.91 0.46
C THR A 48 9.95 11.00 0.38
N GLU A 49 9.47 11.84 -0.50
CA GLU A 49 8.04 11.99 -0.69
C GLU A 49 7.45 10.73 -1.32
N VAL A 50 6.35 10.26 -0.76
CA VAL A 50 5.61 9.13 -1.32
C VAL A 50 4.49 9.70 -2.16
N ARG A 51 4.61 9.53 -3.46
CA ARG A 51 3.65 10.10 -4.40
C ARG A 51 2.35 9.32 -4.42
N ALA A 52 2.44 8.01 -4.38
CA ALA A 52 1.25 7.16 -4.45
C ALA A 52 1.48 5.87 -3.71
N VAL A 53 0.45 5.40 -3.06
CA VAL A 53 0.42 4.07 -2.47
C VAL A 53 -0.79 3.37 -3.04
N ASN A 54 -0.55 2.31 -3.79
CA ASN A 54 -1.60 1.53 -4.42
C ASN A 54 -1.75 0.22 -3.69
N VAL A 55 -2.97 -0.09 -3.29
CA VAL A 55 -3.26 -1.33 -2.58
C VAL A 55 -4.07 -2.23 -3.48
N PHE A 56 -3.51 -3.37 -3.80
CA PHE A 56 -4.18 -4.38 -4.60
C PHE A 56 -4.66 -5.48 -3.68
N VAL A 57 -5.93 -5.73 -3.69
CA VAL A 57 -6.54 -6.67 -2.75
C VAL A 57 -6.92 -7.94 -3.47
N ASP A 58 -6.37 -9.04 -2.98
CA ASP A 58 -6.75 -10.36 -3.46
C ASP A 58 -7.61 -11.01 -2.37
N SER A 59 -8.87 -11.28 -2.71
CA SER A 59 -9.71 -11.93 -1.71
C SER A 59 -9.39 -13.41 -1.65
N MET A 60 -9.43 -13.94 -0.44
CA MET A 60 -9.29 -15.36 -0.27
C MET A 60 -10.54 -16.03 -0.80
N SER A 61 -10.32 -16.90 -1.76
CA SER A 61 -11.43 -17.63 -2.34
C SER A 61 -11.58 -18.94 -1.57
N VAL A 62 -12.69 -19.09 -0.93
CA VAL A 62 -13.00 -20.32 -0.20
C VAL A 62 -14.22 -20.93 -0.85
N ASP A 63 -14.07 -22.07 -1.39
CA ASP A 63 -15.20 -22.75 -2.03
C ASP A 63 -15.92 -23.65 -1.08
#